data_6f149a6f119d07ff63e78937f6965340
#
_entry.id   6f149a6f119d07ff63e78937f6965340
#
_cell.length_a   1.000
_cell.length_b   1.000
_cell.length_c   1.000
_cell.angle_alpha   90.00
_cell.angle_beta   90.00
_cell.angle_gamma   90.00
#
_symmetry.space_group_name_H-M   'P 1'
#
loop_
_entity.id
_entity.type
_entity.pdbx_description
1 polymer ?
#
loop_
_entity_poly.entity_id
_entity_poly.type
_entity_poly.pdbx_seq_one_letter_code
_entity_poly.pdbx_strand_id
1 'polypeptide(L)'
;AGLIPSAEVLSSDVVRLQPLLREAREQLAGAKDAWLKAASGRAENLPKLKQTLASVHAKAADIQHGALMKLTSALVDRLDKMPASGVSEPVAMEYATALLLAESAFENYSSLSPDFPKQVDAILARLDAARQGRPASGSGAPMLDEMSKRAQERVLLAQVGREIQANLRHMEQVL
;
A
#
# COMPACT_ATOMS: atom_id res chain seq x y z
N ALA A 1 19.94 -25.00 30.35
CA ALA A 1 18.79 -24.36 30.87
C ALA A 1 17.85 -23.83 29.79
N GLY A 2 17.14 -24.55 29.09
CA GLY A 2 16.15 -24.29 28.04
C GLY A 2 15.37 -22.99 28.07
N LEU A 3 16.02 -21.91 28.37
CA LEU A 3 15.40 -20.62 28.52
C LEU A 3 15.46 -19.76 27.22
N ILE A 4 16.09 -20.31 26.21
CA ILE A 4 16.12 -19.65 24.93
C ILE A 4 14.81 -19.99 24.24
N PRO A 5 14.01 -18.98 23.81
CA PRO A 5 12.86 -19.28 22.97
C PRO A 5 13.41 -20.08 21.81
N SER A 6 13.09 -21.34 21.82
CA SER A 6 13.61 -22.24 20.81
C SER A 6 13.20 -21.73 19.44
N ALA A 7 14.07 -21.93 18.45
CA ALA A 7 13.71 -21.66 17.05
C ALA A 7 12.41 -22.38 16.68
N GLU A 8 12.07 -23.45 17.37
CA GLU A 8 10.81 -24.17 17.21
C GLU A 8 9.59 -23.33 17.57
N VAL A 9 9.65 -22.56 18.67
CA VAL A 9 8.54 -21.68 19.07
C VAL A 9 8.34 -20.57 18.06
N LEU A 10 9.43 -19.95 17.57
CA LEU A 10 9.37 -18.93 16.54
C LEU A 10 8.86 -19.50 15.22
N SER A 11 9.34 -20.69 14.84
CA SER A 11 8.87 -21.39 13.64
C SER A 11 7.40 -21.75 13.74
N SER A 12 6.95 -22.21 14.91
CA SER A 12 5.56 -22.55 15.17
C SER A 12 4.67 -21.32 15.04
N ASP A 13 5.09 -20.16 15.57
CA ASP A 13 4.34 -18.91 15.45
C ASP A 13 4.27 -18.45 13.99
N VAL A 14 5.36 -18.53 13.24
CA VAL A 14 5.40 -18.18 11.82
C VAL A 14 4.46 -19.11 11.04
N VAL A 15 4.49 -20.42 11.30
CA VAL A 15 3.61 -21.37 10.62
C VAL A 15 2.15 -21.07 10.94
N ARG A 16 1.84 -20.74 12.20
CA ARG A 16 0.48 -20.38 12.60
C ARG A 16 -0.01 -19.12 11.89
N LEU A 17 0.89 -18.15 11.65
CA LEU A 17 0.55 -16.89 11.01
C LEU A 17 0.54 -16.96 9.50
N GLN A 18 1.12 -18.01 8.90
CA GLN A 18 1.24 -18.14 7.44
C GLN A 18 -0.08 -17.89 6.68
N PRO A 19 -1.21 -18.50 7.07
CA PRO A 19 -2.47 -18.23 6.35
C PRO A 19 -2.88 -16.76 6.41
N LEU A 20 -2.72 -16.11 7.57
CA LEU A 20 -3.05 -14.69 7.72
C LEU A 20 -2.14 -13.81 6.85
N LEU A 21 -0.85 -14.12 6.84
CA LEU A 21 0.13 -13.38 6.05
C LEU A 21 -0.17 -13.51 4.55
N ARG A 22 -0.47 -14.70 4.10
CA ARG A 22 -0.79 -14.96 2.69
C ARG A 22 -2.08 -14.24 2.28
N GLU A 23 -3.13 -14.35 3.07
CA GLU A 23 -4.40 -13.68 2.78
C GLU A 23 -4.23 -12.17 2.75
N ALA A 24 -3.47 -11.60 3.69
CA ALA A 24 -3.20 -10.17 3.72
C ALA A 24 -2.46 -9.72 2.45
N ARG A 25 -1.46 -10.50 2.00
CA ARG A 25 -0.74 -10.20 0.75
C ARG A 25 -1.66 -10.22 -0.46
N GLU A 26 -2.51 -11.24 -0.56
CA GLU A 26 -3.46 -11.36 -1.67
C GLU A 26 -4.45 -10.21 -1.67
N GLN A 27 -4.95 -9.83 -0.49
CA GLN A 27 -5.85 -8.69 -0.35
C GLN A 27 -5.15 -7.37 -0.72
N LEU A 28 -3.89 -7.21 -0.32
CA LEU A 28 -3.13 -6.00 -0.67
C LEU A 28 -2.83 -5.93 -2.17
N ALA A 29 -2.58 -7.06 -2.81
CA ALA A 29 -2.41 -7.07 -4.27
C ALA A 29 -3.67 -6.58 -4.97
N GLY A 30 -4.84 -7.06 -4.55
CA GLY A 30 -6.13 -6.57 -5.05
C GLY A 30 -6.37 -5.11 -4.70
N ALA A 31 -5.96 -4.70 -3.50
CA ALA A 31 -6.09 -3.31 -3.07
C ALA A 31 -5.26 -2.36 -3.93
N LYS A 32 -4.06 -2.76 -4.33
CA LYS A 32 -3.24 -1.94 -5.24
C LYS A 32 -3.94 -1.72 -6.57
N ASP A 33 -4.51 -2.76 -7.15
CA ASP A 33 -5.24 -2.63 -8.41
C ASP A 33 -6.48 -1.74 -8.26
N ALA A 34 -7.24 -1.93 -7.18
CA ALA A 34 -8.41 -1.11 -6.89
C ALA A 34 -8.02 0.36 -6.68
N TRP A 35 -6.90 0.61 -6.00
CA TRP A 35 -6.40 1.97 -5.78
C TRP A 35 -6.01 2.64 -7.10
N LEU A 36 -5.29 1.95 -7.98
CA LEU A 36 -4.92 2.51 -9.27
C LEU A 36 -6.14 2.87 -10.11
N LYS A 37 -7.18 2.04 -10.07
CA LYS A 37 -8.44 2.33 -10.76
C LYS A 37 -9.15 3.54 -10.13
N ALA A 38 -9.21 3.60 -8.81
CA ALA A 38 -9.83 4.72 -8.10
C ALA A 38 -9.07 6.03 -8.38
N ALA A 39 -7.75 5.99 -8.33
CA ALA A 39 -6.90 7.15 -8.59
C ALA A 39 -7.05 7.64 -10.03
N SER A 40 -7.39 6.74 -10.95
CA SER A 40 -7.61 7.10 -12.36
C SER A 40 -9.03 7.60 -12.66
N GLY A 41 -9.84 7.84 -11.63
CA GLY A 41 -11.16 8.44 -11.76
C GLY A 41 -12.33 7.48 -11.56
N ARG A 42 -12.06 6.22 -11.20
CA ARG A 42 -13.11 5.23 -10.94
C ARG A 42 -13.41 5.14 -9.46
N ALA A 43 -14.05 6.17 -8.93
CA ALA A 43 -14.33 6.31 -7.50
C ALA A 43 -15.24 5.20 -6.95
N GLU A 44 -15.96 4.47 -7.81
CA GLU A 44 -16.78 3.35 -7.41
C GLU A 44 -15.98 2.21 -6.77
N ASN A 45 -14.68 2.18 -6.95
CA ASN A 45 -13.81 1.18 -6.33
C ASN A 45 -13.41 1.52 -4.90
N LEU A 46 -13.64 2.75 -4.44
CA LEU A 46 -13.23 3.18 -3.10
C LEU A 46 -13.90 2.40 -1.95
N PRO A 47 -15.22 2.14 -1.97
CA PRO A 47 -15.84 1.38 -0.90
C PRO A 47 -15.28 -0.04 -0.76
N LYS A 48 -15.05 -0.71 -1.87
CA LYS A 48 -14.45 -2.06 -1.88
C LYS A 48 -13.03 -2.03 -1.37
N LEU A 49 -12.25 -1.03 -1.79
CA LEU A 49 -10.88 -0.83 -1.34
C LEU A 49 -10.85 -0.63 0.18
N LYS A 50 -11.72 0.22 0.71
CA LYS A 50 -11.82 0.46 2.14
C LYS A 50 -12.14 -0.81 2.91
N GLN A 51 -13.09 -1.61 2.42
CA GLN A 51 -13.46 -2.88 3.03
C GLN A 51 -12.29 -3.85 3.03
N THR A 52 -11.57 -3.94 1.92
CA THR A 52 -10.39 -4.80 1.80
C THR A 52 -9.30 -4.38 2.79
N LEU A 53 -9.02 -3.09 2.89
CA LEU A 53 -8.00 -2.57 3.81
C LEU A 53 -8.40 -2.75 5.27
N ALA A 54 -9.68 -2.62 5.59
CA ALA A 54 -10.18 -2.92 6.94
C ALA A 54 -9.94 -4.39 7.30
N SER A 55 -10.14 -5.30 6.36
CA SER A 55 -9.85 -6.72 6.55
C SER A 55 -8.36 -6.97 6.77
N VAL A 56 -7.50 -6.30 5.99
CA VAL A 56 -6.05 -6.38 6.18
C VAL A 56 -5.64 -5.85 7.56
N HIS A 57 -6.25 -4.75 7.99
CA HIS A 57 -5.99 -4.21 9.33
C HIS A 57 -6.39 -5.20 10.43
N ALA A 58 -7.52 -5.86 10.30
CA ALA A 58 -7.95 -6.88 11.26
C ALA A 58 -6.93 -8.02 11.36
N LYS A 59 -6.34 -8.42 10.24
CA LYS A 59 -5.29 -9.43 10.22
C LYS A 59 -4.01 -8.92 10.90
N ALA A 60 -3.65 -7.67 10.68
CA ALA A 60 -2.51 -7.04 11.37
C ALA A 60 -2.73 -7.01 12.88
N ALA A 61 -3.97 -6.74 13.32
CA ALA A 61 -4.32 -6.76 14.73
C ALA A 61 -4.22 -8.18 15.32
N ASP A 62 -4.62 -9.20 14.58
CA ASP A 62 -4.49 -10.59 15.00
C ASP A 62 -3.02 -10.99 15.14
N ILE A 63 -2.16 -10.49 14.25
CA ILE A 63 -0.71 -10.71 14.31
C ILE A 63 -0.08 -9.95 15.48
N GLN A 64 -0.71 -8.86 15.92
CA GLN A 64 -0.24 -8.02 17.03
C GLN A 64 1.10 -7.32 16.76
N HIS A 65 1.36 -7.00 15.51
CA HIS A 65 2.57 -6.24 15.16
C HIS A 65 2.24 -4.74 15.13
N GLY A 66 2.82 -3.98 16.07
CA GLY A 66 2.47 -2.57 16.26
C GLY A 66 2.64 -1.69 15.03
N ALA A 67 3.77 -1.82 14.34
CA ALA A 67 4.03 -1.00 13.15
C ALA A 67 3.10 -1.37 11.98
N LEU A 68 2.80 -2.67 11.80
CA LEU A 68 1.83 -3.10 10.79
C LEU A 68 0.42 -2.61 11.11
N MET A 69 0.03 -2.67 12.38
CA MET A 69 -1.26 -2.15 12.83
C MET A 69 -1.37 -0.65 12.54
N LYS A 70 -0.30 0.09 12.83
CA LYS A 70 -0.26 1.52 12.58
C LYS A 70 -0.39 1.84 11.09
N LEU A 71 0.36 1.13 10.25
CA LEU A 71 0.33 1.34 8.81
C LEU A 71 -1.04 1.03 8.22
N THR A 72 -1.61 -0.13 8.54
CA THR A 72 -2.91 -0.55 8.00
C THR A 72 -4.04 0.33 8.51
N SER A 73 -4.03 0.71 9.78
CA SER A 73 -5.00 1.65 10.35
C SER A 73 -4.94 3.00 9.64
N ALA A 74 -3.73 3.50 9.40
CA ALA A 74 -3.52 4.76 8.71
C ALA A 74 -4.03 4.71 7.26
N LEU A 75 -3.82 3.59 6.56
CA LEU A 75 -4.31 3.43 5.20
C LEU A 75 -5.85 3.52 5.14
N VAL A 76 -6.54 2.89 6.08
CA VAL A 76 -8.01 2.99 6.17
C VAL A 76 -8.42 4.43 6.49
N ASP A 77 -7.81 5.06 7.46
CA ASP A 77 -8.13 6.43 7.90
C ASP A 77 -7.93 7.44 6.76
N ARG A 78 -6.79 7.38 6.06
CA ARG A 78 -6.50 8.32 4.98
C ARG A 78 -7.42 8.11 3.79
N LEU A 79 -7.85 6.87 3.55
CA LEU A 79 -8.79 6.60 2.49
C LEU A 79 -10.15 7.28 2.75
N ASP A 80 -10.60 7.30 4.00
CA ASP A 80 -11.82 8.02 4.39
C ASP A 80 -11.73 9.51 4.13
N LYS A 81 -10.53 10.06 4.14
CA LYS A 81 -10.29 11.50 3.95
C LYS A 81 -10.03 11.88 2.50
N MET A 82 -10.05 10.92 1.58
CA MET A 82 -9.83 11.21 0.16
C MET A 82 -11.06 11.90 -0.44
N PRO A 83 -10.85 12.95 -1.25
CA PRO A 83 -11.97 13.63 -1.89
C PRO A 83 -12.62 12.74 -2.96
N ALA A 84 -13.96 12.81 -3.04
CA ALA A 84 -14.73 12.06 -4.03
C ALA A 84 -14.43 12.52 -5.46
N SER A 85 -13.90 13.74 -5.62
CA SER A 85 -13.57 14.33 -6.92
C SER A 85 -12.30 13.76 -7.55
N GLY A 86 -11.59 12.88 -6.82
CA GLY A 86 -10.34 12.30 -7.27
C GLY A 86 -9.16 12.73 -6.42
N VAL A 87 -8.02 12.12 -6.65
CA VAL A 87 -6.79 12.40 -5.90
C VAL A 87 -5.73 12.96 -6.82
N SER A 88 -4.86 13.81 -6.27
CA SER A 88 -3.72 14.32 -7.02
C SER A 88 -2.72 13.20 -7.30
N GLU A 89 -1.88 13.40 -8.31
CA GLU A 89 -0.83 12.43 -8.65
C GLU A 89 0.12 12.16 -7.49
N PRO A 90 0.64 13.18 -6.74
CA PRO A 90 1.47 12.90 -5.58
C PRO A 90 0.79 12.04 -4.52
N VAL A 91 -0.49 12.29 -4.24
CA VAL A 91 -1.25 11.48 -3.28
C VAL A 91 -1.40 10.05 -3.80
N ALA A 92 -1.71 9.89 -5.09
CA ALA A 92 -1.85 8.57 -5.70
C ALA A 92 -0.56 7.76 -5.57
N MET A 93 0.59 8.39 -5.81
CA MET A 93 1.90 7.75 -5.73
C MET A 93 2.27 7.39 -4.29
N GLU A 94 2.08 8.30 -3.36
CA GLU A 94 2.46 8.06 -1.96
C GLU A 94 1.58 6.99 -1.32
N TYR A 95 0.29 6.98 -1.64
CA TYR A 95 -0.62 5.95 -1.14
C TYR A 95 -0.26 4.58 -1.73
N ALA A 96 0.04 4.52 -3.03
CA ALA A 96 0.49 3.28 -3.67
C ALA A 96 1.79 2.77 -3.05
N THR A 97 2.72 3.66 -2.73
CA THR A 97 3.96 3.31 -2.04
C THR A 97 3.68 2.72 -0.66
N ALA A 98 2.73 3.30 0.08
CA ALA A 98 2.33 2.77 1.38
C ALA A 98 1.71 1.36 1.25
N LEU A 99 0.90 1.12 0.22
CA LEU A 99 0.35 -0.21 -0.04
C LEU A 99 1.47 -1.22 -0.35
N LEU A 100 2.46 -0.82 -1.13
CA LEU A 100 3.62 -1.67 -1.43
C LEU A 100 4.44 -1.98 -0.17
N LEU A 101 4.63 -1.00 0.69
CA LEU A 101 5.33 -1.21 1.95
C LEU A 101 4.58 -2.23 2.83
N ALA A 102 3.27 -2.13 2.92
CA ALA A 102 2.43 -3.07 3.66
C ALA A 102 2.54 -4.48 3.07
N GLU A 103 2.41 -4.61 1.75
CA GLU A 103 2.53 -5.90 1.08
C GLU A 103 3.90 -6.54 1.32
N SER A 104 4.96 -5.76 1.18
CA SER A 104 6.32 -6.23 1.43
C SER A 104 6.51 -6.67 2.87
N ALA A 105 5.90 -5.96 3.82
CA ALA A 105 5.99 -6.30 5.24
C ALA A 105 5.32 -7.65 5.54
N PHE A 106 4.16 -7.91 4.96
CA PHE A 106 3.50 -9.22 5.12
C PHE A 106 4.28 -10.32 4.42
N GLU A 107 4.85 -10.03 3.26
CA GLU A 107 5.66 -11.00 2.51
C GLU A 107 6.93 -11.39 3.25
N ASN A 108 7.58 -10.43 3.88
CA ASN A 108 8.86 -10.62 4.56
C ASN A 108 8.70 -10.53 6.08
N TYR A 109 7.57 -10.93 6.61
CA TYR A 109 7.25 -10.75 8.02
C TYR A 109 8.31 -11.33 8.95
N SER A 110 8.83 -12.51 8.64
CA SER A 110 9.84 -13.18 9.48
C SER A 110 11.21 -12.48 9.45
N SER A 111 11.43 -11.57 8.50
CA SER A 111 12.71 -10.87 8.32
C SER A 111 12.54 -9.36 8.19
N LEU A 112 11.51 -8.81 8.87
CA LEU A 112 11.29 -7.38 8.85
C LEU A 112 12.50 -6.62 9.41
N SER A 113 12.88 -5.56 8.71
CA SER A 113 13.95 -4.68 9.12
C SER A 113 13.63 -4.02 10.47
N PRO A 114 14.63 -3.84 11.36
CA PRO A 114 14.45 -3.01 12.55
C PRO A 114 14.00 -1.58 12.25
N ASP A 115 14.25 -1.11 11.04
CA ASP A 115 13.85 0.22 10.59
C ASP A 115 12.42 0.29 10.08
N PHE A 116 11.70 -0.82 10.05
CA PHE A 116 10.33 -0.84 9.55
C PHE A 116 9.41 0.19 10.21
N PRO A 117 9.41 0.37 11.55
CA PRO A 117 8.60 1.44 12.17
C PRO A 117 8.96 2.83 11.66
N LYS A 118 10.22 3.11 11.40
CA LYS A 118 10.67 4.38 10.82
C LYS A 118 10.19 4.54 9.38
N GLN A 119 10.21 3.46 8.62
CA GLN A 119 9.69 3.46 7.25
C GLN A 119 8.20 3.76 7.22
N VAL A 120 7.43 3.20 8.16
CA VAL A 120 6.01 3.49 8.31
C VAL A 120 5.80 4.97 8.61
N ASP A 121 6.51 5.51 9.59
CA ASP A 121 6.40 6.93 9.94
C ASP A 121 6.76 7.84 8.76
N ALA A 122 7.81 7.49 8.01
CA ALA A 122 8.26 8.26 6.86
C ALA A 122 7.21 8.27 5.74
N ILE A 123 6.64 7.12 5.39
CA ILE A 123 5.65 7.08 4.32
C ILE A 123 4.35 7.79 4.70
N LEU A 124 3.94 7.70 5.96
CA LEU A 124 2.75 8.40 6.43
C LEU A 124 2.96 9.91 6.42
N ALA A 125 4.15 10.37 6.79
CA ALA A 125 4.49 11.79 6.71
C ALA A 125 4.50 12.29 5.27
N ARG A 126 5.05 11.51 4.34
CA ARG A 126 5.05 11.84 2.90
C ARG A 126 3.63 11.90 2.34
N LEU A 127 2.80 10.94 2.71
CA LEU A 127 1.41 10.91 2.28
C LEU A 127 0.64 12.12 2.79
N ASP A 128 0.78 12.45 4.06
CA ASP A 128 0.12 13.61 4.64
C ASP A 128 0.61 14.92 4.02
N ALA A 129 1.91 15.03 3.73
CA ALA A 129 2.47 16.18 3.03
C ALA A 129 1.88 16.31 1.62
N ALA A 130 1.77 15.21 0.90
CA ALA A 130 1.16 15.20 -0.44
C ALA A 130 -0.31 15.63 -0.39
N ARG A 131 -1.06 15.17 0.62
CA ARG A 131 -2.46 15.56 0.80
C ARG A 131 -2.61 17.06 1.10
N GLN A 132 -1.62 17.66 1.72
CA GLN A 132 -1.59 19.09 2.03
C GLN A 132 -0.98 19.93 0.92
N GLY A 133 -0.57 19.31 -0.18
CA GLY A 133 0.07 19.99 -1.30
C GLY A 133 1.51 20.42 -1.03
N ARG A 134 2.15 19.88 0.01
CA ARG A 134 3.55 20.17 0.33
C ARG A 134 4.48 19.19 -0.37
N PRO A 135 5.69 19.63 -0.78
CA PRO A 135 6.65 18.70 -1.36
C PRO A 135 7.08 17.68 -0.31
N ALA A 136 7.23 16.42 -0.75
CA ALA A 136 7.75 15.38 0.11
C ALA A 136 9.19 15.71 0.50
N SER A 137 9.48 15.75 1.81
CA SER A 137 10.85 15.90 2.28
C SER A 137 11.61 14.61 1.94
N GLY A 138 12.78 14.75 1.30
CA GLY A 138 13.52 13.64 0.74
C GLY A 138 14.25 12.74 1.73
N SER A 139 13.76 12.56 2.94
CA SER A 139 14.42 11.76 3.97
C SER A 139 13.85 10.35 4.09
N GLY A 140 13.41 9.76 2.98
CA GLY A 140 12.97 8.39 2.97
C GLY A 140 14.15 7.42 2.98
N ALA A 141 14.00 6.24 3.61
CA ALA A 141 14.95 5.15 3.47
C ALA A 141 15.10 4.79 1.98
N PRO A 142 16.29 4.34 1.53
CA PRO A 142 16.48 3.95 0.12
C PRO A 142 15.42 2.97 -0.39
N MET A 143 14.93 2.10 0.47
CA MET A 143 13.87 1.15 0.14
C MET A 143 12.56 1.86 -0.23
N LEU A 144 12.21 2.96 0.47
CA LEU A 144 11.01 3.73 0.15
C LEU A 144 11.16 4.45 -1.19
N ASP A 145 12.36 4.94 -1.51
CA ASP A 145 12.62 5.57 -2.79
C ASP A 145 12.43 4.58 -3.95
N GLU A 146 12.90 3.36 -3.77
CA GLU A 146 12.72 2.30 -4.77
C GLU A 146 11.23 1.94 -4.92
N MET A 147 10.51 1.81 -3.83
CA MET A 147 9.07 1.53 -3.85
C MET A 147 8.29 2.67 -4.51
N SER A 148 8.69 3.91 -4.25
CA SER A 148 8.09 5.09 -4.86
C SER A 148 8.30 5.08 -6.38
N LYS A 149 9.48 4.71 -6.86
CA LYS A 149 9.75 4.55 -8.30
C LYS A 149 8.87 3.49 -8.93
N ARG A 150 8.71 2.34 -8.26
CA ARG A 150 7.83 1.27 -8.76
C ARG A 150 6.38 1.73 -8.84
N ALA A 151 5.91 2.44 -7.82
CA ALA A 151 4.56 2.98 -7.80
C ALA A 151 4.37 4.00 -8.92
N GLN A 152 5.34 4.87 -9.13
CA GLN A 152 5.31 5.87 -10.20
C GLN A 152 5.25 5.20 -11.58
N GLU A 153 6.05 4.18 -11.81
CA GLU A 153 6.05 3.42 -13.07
C GLU A 153 4.67 2.82 -13.34
N ARG A 154 4.03 2.23 -12.33
CA ARG A 154 2.69 1.66 -12.47
C ARG A 154 1.64 2.70 -12.80
N VAL A 155 1.69 3.85 -12.14
CA VAL A 155 0.76 4.96 -12.42
C VAL A 155 0.97 5.48 -13.83
N LEU A 156 2.22 5.63 -14.27
CA LEU A 156 2.53 6.09 -15.63
C LEU A 156 2.04 5.08 -16.68
N LEU A 157 2.24 3.79 -16.46
CA LEU A 157 1.77 2.76 -17.37
C LEU A 157 0.26 2.76 -17.49
N ALA A 158 -0.47 2.96 -16.38
CA ALA A 158 -1.92 3.07 -16.41
C ALA A 158 -2.38 4.30 -17.21
N GLN A 159 -1.69 5.43 -17.06
CA GLN A 159 -1.99 6.65 -17.83
C GLN A 159 -1.70 6.48 -19.31
N VAL A 160 -0.57 5.91 -19.67
CA VAL A 160 -0.20 5.64 -21.06
C VAL A 160 -1.22 4.72 -21.72
N GLY A 161 -1.64 3.67 -21.03
CA GLY A 161 -2.67 2.76 -21.55
C GLY A 161 -3.97 3.48 -21.85
N ARG A 162 -4.39 4.42 -21.00
CA ARG A 162 -5.61 5.21 -21.24
C ARG A 162 -5.46 6.15 -22.42
N GLU A 163 -4.31 6.79 -22.57
CA GLU A 163 -4.05 7.68 -23.70
C GLU A 163 -4.08 6.92 -25.03
N ILE A 164 -3.50 5.74 -25.08
CA ILE A 164 -3.54 4.88 -26.25
C ILE A 164 -4.97 4.50 -26.61
N GLN A 165 -5.77 4.08 -25.64
CA GLN A 165 -7.17 3.74 -25.88
C GLN A 165 -7.98 4.94 -26.37
N ALA A 166 -7.76 6.11 -25.79
CA ALA A 166 -8.43 7.33 -26.22
C ALA A 166 -8.06 7.69 -27.67
N ASN A 167 -6.80 7.57 -28.03
CA ASN A 167 -6.34 7.84 -29.39
C ASN A 167 -6.91 6.84 -30.40
N LEU A 168 -6.99 5.58 -30.05
CA LEU A 168 -7.59 4.55 -30.91
C LEU A 168 -9.09 4.84 -31.16
N ARG A 169 -9.82 5.21 -30.13
CA ARG A 169 -11.23 5.59 -30.26
C ARG A 169 -11.40 6.81 -31.17
N HIS A 170 -10.51 7.78 -31.02
CA HIS A 170 -10.53 8.97 -31.85
C HIS A 170 -10.29 8.65 -33.34
N MET A 171 -9.34 7.74 -33.60
CA MET A 171 -9.09 7.29 -34.96
C MET A 171 -10.29 6.57 -35.58
N GLU A 172 -10.96 5.71 -34.80
CA GLU A 172 -12.16 5.02 -35.26
C GLU A 172 -13.29 5.98 -35.62
N GLN A 173 -13.42 7.09 -34.90
CA GLN A 173 -14.43 8.10 -35.17
C GLN A 173 -14.15 8.92 -36.43
N VAL A 174 -12.91 9.04 -36.84
CA VAL A 174 -12.50 9.78 -38.01
C VAL A 174 -12.65 8.97 -39.30
N LEU A 175 -12.66 7.67 -39.17
CA LEU A 175 -12.88 6.76 -40.29
C LEU A 175 -14.38 6.52 -40.51
#